data_68d4735e54b595417827dbc88c3e61b2
#
_entry.id   68d4735e54b595417827dbc88c3e61b2
#
_cell.length_a   1.000
_cell.length_b   1.000
_cell.length_c   1.000
_cell.angle_alpha   90.00
_cell.angle_beta   90.00
_cell.angle_gamma   90.00
#
_symmetry.space_group_name_H-M   'P 1'
#
loop_
_entity.id
_entity.type
_entity.pdbx_description
1 polymer ?
#
loop_
_entity_poly.entity_id
_entity_poly.type
_entity_poly.pdbx_seq_one_letter_code
_entity_poly.pdbx_strand_id
1 'polypeptide(L)' 'MMAVSTLGFKVIKNAIQIRLNRGESLEEILASYPKLSTEQTNIARKEFENYTPKERE' A
#
# COMPACT_ATOMS: atom_id res chain seq x y z
N MET A 1 -8.83 5.88 -17.48
CA MET A 1 -8.36 5.01 -16.72
C MET A 1 -9.04 4.95 -15.47
N MET A 2 -9.21 3.90 -14.89
CA MET A 2 -9.93 3.80 -13.81
C MET A 2 -9.15 3.57 -12.64
N ALA A 3 -9.37 4.24 -11.60
CA ALA A 3 -8.77 3.99 -10.34
C ALA A 3 -9.41 2.76 -9.75
N VAL A 4 -8.76 2.17 -8.80
CA VAL A 4 -9.33 1.04 -8.08
C VAL A 4 -10.48 1.57 -7.24
N SER A 5 -11.53 0.81 -7.09
CA SER A 5 -12.67 1.24 -6.31
C SER A 5 -12.27 1.40 -4.85
N THR A 6 -13.12 2.09 -4.09
CA THR A 6 -12.84 2.29 -2.68
C THR A 6 -12.68 0.98 -1.94
N LEU A 7 -13.53 0.03 -2.24
CA LEU A 7 -13.44 -1.25 -1.58
C LEU A 7 -12.17 -2.00 -2.00
N GLY A 8 -11.85 -1.94 -3.28
CA GLY A 8 -10.63 -2.56 -3.77
C GLY A 8 -9.40 -1.92 -3.17
N PHE A 9 -9.45 -0.60 -3.00
CA PHE A 9 -8.33 0.11 -2.41
C PHE A 9 -8.12 -0.32 -0.96
N LYS A 10 -9.23 -0.55 -0.26
CA LYS A 10 -9.14 -1.01 1.11
C LYS A 10 -8.45 -2.36 1.19
N VAL A 11 -8.80 -3.26 0.28
CA VAL A 11 -8.18 -4.58 0.25
C VAL A 11 -6.69 -4.44 -0.07
N ILE A 12 -6.35 -3.54 -0.99
CA ILE A 12 -4.96 -3.33 -1.34
C ILE A 12 -4.19 -2.76 -0.15
N LYS A 13 -4.79 -1.85 0.61
CA LYS A 13 -4.10 -1.29 1.77
C LYS A 13 -3.81 -2.38 2.80
N ASN A 14 -4.71 -3.33 2.95
CA ASN A 14 -4.45 -4.43 3.84
C ASN A 14 -3.28 -5.27 3.35
N ALA A 15 -3.22 -5.50 2.05
CA ALA A 15 -2.13 -6.26 1.47
C ALA A 15 -0.82 -5.52 1.64
N ILE A 16 -0.84 -4.20 1.49
CA ILE A 16 0.37 -3.40 1.68
C ILE A 16 0.88 -3.57 3.10
N GLN A 17 -0.02 -3.51 4.06
CA GLN A 17 0.38 -3.65 5.44
C GLN A 17 1.01 -5.01 5.70
N ILE A 18 0.43 -6.06 5.17
CA ILE A 18 0.97 -7.40 5.33
C ILE A 18 2.37 -7.49 4.72
N ARG A 19 2.54 -6.91 3.54
CA ARG A 19 3.83 -6.98 2.88
C ARG A 19 4.89 -6.15 3.61
N LEU A 20 4.48 -5.01 4.17
CA LEU A 20 5.41 -4.23 4.97
C LEU A 20 5.85 -5.02 6.19
N ASN A 21 4.93 -5.75 6.80
CA ASN A 21 5.27 -6.56 7.95
C ASN A 21 6.22 -7.70 7.59
N ARG A 22 6.29 -8.04 6.31
CA ARG A 22 7.21 -9.07 5.88
C ARG A 22 8.58 -8.50 5.56
N GLY A 23 8.74 -7.21 5.62
CA GLY A 23 10.01 -6.58 5.36
C GLY A 23 10.16 -5.99 3.98
N GLU A 24 9.10 -5.97 3.18
CA GLU A 24 9.18 -5.38 1.84
C GLU A 24 9.13 -3.87 1.96
N SER A 25 9.70 -3.18 0.99
CA SER A 25 9.69 -1.74 1.03
C SER A 25 8.40 -1.20 0.45
N LEU A 26 7.94 -0.08 0.98
CA LEU A 26 6.70 0.53 0.51
C LEU A 26 6.77 0.87 -0.96
N GLU A 27 7.90 1.39 -1.42
CA GLU A 27 8.02 1.78 -2.82
C GLU A 27 7.90 0.57 -3.74
N GLU A 28 8.48 -0.55 -3.36
CA GLU A 28 8.38 -1.74 -4.16
C GLU A 28 6.96 -2.26 -4.17
N ILE A 29 6.30 -2.21 -3.03
CA ILE A 29 4.93 -2.66 -2.94
C ILE A 29 4.05 -1.82 -3.84
N LEU A 30 4.18 -0.50 -3.75
CA LEU A 30 3.35 0.38 -4.56
C LEU A 30 3.61 0.18 -6.05
N ALA A 31 4.85 -0.11 -6.41
CA ALA A 31 5.18 -0.34 -7.80
C ALA A 31 4.50 -1.60 -8.34
N SER A 32 4.14 -2.51 -7.47
CA SER A 32 3.50 -3.74 -7.91
C SER A 32 1.99 -3.57 -8.09
N TYR A 33 1.47 -2.38 -7.82
CA TYR A 33 0.04 -2.12 -8.00
C TYR A 33 -0.15 -1.01 -9.03
N PRO A 34 0.09 -1.29 -10.29
CA PRO A 34 0.00 -0.25 -11.32
C PRO A 34 -1.41 0.27 -11.55
N LYS A 35 -2.42 -0.42 -11.06
CA LYS A 35 -3.77 0.03 -11.24
C LYS A 35 -4.19 1.14 -10.29
N LEU A 36 -3.41 1.43 -9.29
CA LEU A 36 -3.73 2.53 -8.40
C LEU A 36 -3.52 3.83 -9.14
N SER A 37 -4.42 4.79 -8.93
CA SER A 37 -4.24 6.09 -9.53
C SER A 37 -3.13 6.79 -8.78
N THR A 38 -2.61 7.88 -9.35
CA THR A 38 -1.59 8.66 -8.68
C THR A 38 -2.09 9.12 -7.31
N GLU A 39 -3.34 9.53 -7.26
CA GLU A 39 -3.90 9.98 -6.02
C GLU A 39 -3.98 8.87 -4.99
N GLN A 40 -4.40 7.68 -5.40
CA GLN A 40 -4.48 6.56 -4.47
C GLN A 40 -3.09 6.14 -4.02
N THR A 41 -2.12 6.17 -4.92
CA THR A 41 -0.76 5.83 -4.57
C THR A 41 -0.24 6.82 -3.52
N ASN A 42 -0.53 8.11 -3.70
CA ASN A 42 -0.09 9.12 -2.75
C ASN A 42 -0.77 8.96 -1.40
N ILE A 43 -2.04 8.60 -1.40
CA ILE A 43 -2.76 8.37 -0.16
C ILE A 43 -2.13 7.21 0.60
N ALA A 44 -1.85 6.13 -0.11
CA ALA A 44 -1.25 4.96 0.52
C ALA A 44 0.14 5.30 1.06
N ARG A 45 0.92 6.04 0.27
CA ARG A 45 2.25 6.40 0.69
C ARG A 45 2.21 7.24 1.96
N LYS A 46 1.28 8.19 2.00
CA LYS A 46 1.16 9.03 3.16
C LYS A 46 0.68 8.26 4.37
N GLU A 47 -0.24 7.35 4.15
CA GLU A 47 -0.79 6.56 5.23
C GLU A 47 0.26 5.67 5.87
N PHE A 48 1.16 5.12 5.07
CA PHE A 48 2.14 4.18 5.58
C PHE A 48 3.53 4.78 5.76
N GLU A 49 3.71 6.06 5.50
CA GLU A 49 5.05 6.61 5.59
C GLU A 49 5.60 6.56 7.01
N ASN A 50 4.74 6.66 8.01
CA ASN A 50 5.19 6.56 9.39
C ASN A 50 4.84 5.21 10.01
N TYR A 51 4.43 4.27 9.18
CA TYR A 51 4.03 2.97 9.69
C TYR A 51 5.25 2.16 10.10
N THR A 52 5.22 1.62 11.29
CA THR A 52 6.30 0.78 11.76
C THR A 52 5.80 -0.66 11.73
N PRO A 53 6.42 -1.49 10.91
CA PRO A 53 5.97 -2.89 10.82
C PRO A 53 6.14 -3.58 12.15
N LYS A 54 5.14 -4.38 12.49
CA LYS A 54 5.25 -5.07 13.67
C LYS A 54 5.99 -6.24 13.45
N GLU A 55 7.06 -6.42 13.25
CA GLU A 55 7.73 -7.48 12.95
C GLU A 55 7.89 -8.34 13.87
N ARG A 56 8.04 -9.09 13.96
CA ARG A 56 8.10 -9.90 14.75
C ARG A 56 8.60 -9.71 15.73
N GLU A 57 8.60 -9.72 16.38
CA GLU A 57 9.03 -9.53 17.25
C GLU A 57 9.30 -10.29 17.61
#